data_e16e34d334aed8c89500f6e5c90b30b6
#
_entry.id   e16e34d334aed8c89500f6e5c90b30b6
#
_cell.length_a   1.000
_cell.length_b   1.000
_cell.length_c   1.000
_cell.angle_alpha   90.00
_cell.angle_beta   90.00
_cell.angle_gamma   90.00
#
_symmetry.space_group_name_H-M   'P 1'
#
loop_
_entity.id
_entity.type
_entity.pdbx_description
1 polymer ?
#
loop_
_entity_poly.entity_id
_entity_poly.type
_entity_poly.pdbx_seq_one_letter_code
_entity_poly.pdbx_strand_id
1 'polypeptide(L)'
;MRRIVDKRIALMAALLLAVTAGCGDTGGAPGTGSGGGGRTLTVFAAASLTEVFGSLGRTFETAHPGVKVRFNFGGSSTLARQITQGAPADVFAAASPATMTTVTGAGDATGAPTVFTKNRLVIAVPKDNPGRVAAVGDLARPGLKVVLCAVQVPCGAAAETALGAAGVRVRPASREQDVKAVLTKVGLGEADAGLVYRTDARAAGGTVTGIEFPEAAKAVNDYPIVEVAKAPQSALAKEFIRLVLGSQGKAALAGAGFEAP
;
A
#
# COMPACT_ATOMS: atom_id res chain seq x y z
N MET A 1 -38.93 8.94 49.36
CA MET A 1 -38.18 8.71 50.62
C MET A 1 -36.74 8.98 50.31
N ARG A 2 -36.25 10.18 50.65
CA ARG A 2 -35.45 10.52 51.84
C ARG A 2 -34.24 9.61 51.95
N ARG A 3 -33.02 10.05 51.90
CA ARG A 3 -32.14 11.08 52.53
C ARG A 3 -30.77 10.41 52.55
N ILE A 4 -29.58 10.92 52.59
CA ILE A 4 -28.87 12.12 53.11
C ILE A 4 -27.40 11.88 52.76
N VAL A 5 -26.69 12.75 52.04
CA VAL A 5 -25.66 13.69 52.53
C VAL A 5 -24.69 13.09 53.55
N ASP A 6 -23.43 13.08 53.28
CA ASP A 6 -22.45 13.79 54.11
C ASP A 6 -21.11 14.08 53.44
N LYS A 7 -20.74 15.32 53.63
CA LYS A 7 -19.46 15.98 53.34
C LYS A 7 -18.43 15.58 54.40
N ARG A 8 -17.17 15.38 54.05
CA ARG A 8 -16.06 15.76 54.93
C ARG A 8 -14.92 16.37 54.14
N ILE A 9 -14.79 17.65 54.38
CA ILE A 9 -13.63 18.52 54.13
C ILE A 9 -12.55 18.21 55.17
N ALA A 10 -11.32 18.15 54.79
CA ALA A 10 -10.18 18.40 55.67
C ALA A 10 -9.02 19.02 54.89
N LEU A 11 -8.81 20.30 55.20
CA LEU A 11 -7.61 21.11 54.93
C LEU A 11 -6.41 20.60 55.75
N MET A 12 -5.18 20.70 55.21
CA MET A 12 -3.95 21.09 55.89
C MET A 12 -2.87 21.31 54.85
N ALA A 13 -2.48 22.54 54.58
CA ALA A 13 -1.55 23.42 55.25
C ALA A 13 -0.10 23.26 54.77
N ALA A 14 0.40 24.35 54.26
CA ALA A 14 1.69 24.68 53.69
C ALA A 14 2.90 24.39 54.57
N LEU A 15 4.05 24.09 53.92
CA LEU A 15 5.34 24.42 54.47
C LEU A 15 6.28 24.89 53.34
N LEU A 16 6.59 26.17 53.35
CA LEU A 16 7.70 26.80 52.63
C LEU A 16 9.02 26.45 53.29
N LEU A 17 10.04 26.05 52.53
CA LEU A 17 11.42 26.28 52.90
C LEU A 17 12.22 26.68 51.66
N ALA A 18 12.69 27.90 51.66
CA ALA A 18 13.63 28.50 50.73
C ALA A 18 15.06 28.19 51.23
N VAL A 19 15.94 27.74 50.36
CA VAL A 19 17.40 27.81 50.58
C VAL A 19 18.11 28.14 49.25
N THR A 20 18.54 29.39 49.19
CA THR A 20 19.77 30.05 48.74
C THR A 20 20.61 29.51 47.59
N ALA A 21 20.79 30.42 46.70
CA ALA A 21 21.82 30.75 45.73
C ALA A 21 23.18 30.01 45.86
N GLY A 22 23.65 29.50 44.70
CA GLY A 22 25.01 29.16 44.40
C GLY A 22 25.31 29.55 42.95
N CYS A 23 25.94 30.72 42.74
CA CYS A 23 26.57 31.11 41.49
C CYS A 23 27.78 30.21 41.22
N GLY A 24 27.81 29.57 40.07
CA GLY A 24 28.95 28.91 39.47
C GLY A 24 28.95 29.15 38.00
N ASP A 25 29.59 30.22 37.59
CA ASP A 25 29.87 30.60 36.21
C ASP A 25 30.98 29.70 35.68
N THR A 26 30.70 28.81 34.74
CA THR A 26 31.68 28.27 33.81
C THR A 26 31.02 28.16 32.45
N GLY A 27 31.46 29.02 31.54
CA GLY A 27 31.09 29.08 30.13
C GLY A 27 31.22 27.74 29.42
N GLY A 28 30.11 27.08 29.24
CA GLY A 28 29.94 26.00 28.30
C GLY A 28 29.15 26.55 27.12
N ALA A 29 29.80 26.65 25.95
CA ALA A 29 29.11 26.94 24.69
C ALA A 29 27.89 26.05 24.54
N PRO A 30 26.75 26.57 24.01
CA PRO A 30 25.64 25.71 23.68
C PRO A 30 26.10 24.79 22.55
N GLY A 31 26.46 23.57 22.91
CA GLY A 31 26.57 22.49 21.96
C GLY A 31 25.21 22.39 21.26
N THR A 32 25.17 22.78 19.99
CA THR A 32 24.10 22.45 19.08
C THR A 32 24.05 20.93 19.00
N GLY A 33 23.40 20.30 19.97
CA GLY A 33 22.93 18.94 19.87
C GLY A 33 21.92 18.91 18.74
N SER A 34 22.43 18.69 17.54
CA SER A 34 21.61 18.27 16.40
C SER A 34 20.97 16.97 16.83
N GLY A 35 19.81 17.06 17.46
CA GLY A 35 18.92 15.94 17.68
C GLY A 35 18.59 15.37 16.31
N GLY A 36 19.33 14.32 15.91
CA GLY A 36 19.09 13.56 14.69
C GLY A 36 17.77 12.80 14.78
N GLY A 37 16.65 13.52 14.85
CA GLY A 37 15.34 12.96 14.62
C GLY A 37 15.30 12.50 13.17
N GLY A 38 15.44 11.19 12.92
CA GLY A 38 15.43 10.62 11.61
C GLY A 38 14.16 11.05 10.85
N ARG A 39 14.33 11.59 9.64
CA ARG A 39 13.20 11.97 8.78
C ARG A 39 12.52 10.71 8.27
N THR A 40 11.17 10.66 8.32
CA THR A 40 10.39 9.52 7.83
C THR A 40 9.59 9.93 6.61
N LEU A 41 9.86 9.30 5.47
CA LEU A 41 9.04 9.39 4.27
C LEU A 41 7.94 8.35 4.33
N THR A 42 6.68 8.75 4.27
CA THR A 42 5.53 7.85 4.31
C THR A 42 4.96 7.66 2.91
N VAL A 43 5.00 6.43 2.41
CA VAL A 43 4.56 6.06 1.07
C VAL A 43 3.35 5.15 1.16
N PHE A 44 2.21 5.59 0.63
CA PHE A 44 1.03 4.76 0.45
C PHE A 44 1.08 4.13 -0.94
N ALA A 45 1.10 2.82 -1.01
CA ALA A 45 1.28 2.11 -2.28
C ALA A 45 0.37 0.88 -2.42
N ALA A 46 -0.08 0.62 -3.64
CA ALA A 46 -0.86 -0.57 -3.95
C ALA A 46 -0.16 -1.84 -3.44
N ALA A 47 -0.92 -2.80 -2.91
CA ALA A 47 -0.41 -4.06 -2.34
C ALA A 47 0.50 -4.83 -3.32
N SER A 48 0.23 -4.78 -4.62
CA SER A 48 1.05 -5.40 -5.67
C SER A 48 2.44 -4.77 -5.85
N LEU A 49 2.71 -3.61 -5.23
CA LEU A 49 4.01 -2.94 -5.26
C LEU A 49 4.92 -3.33 -4.07
N THR A 50 4.43 -4.18 -3.16
CA THR A 50 5.11 -4.46 -1.87
C THR A 50 6.58 -4.83 -2.05
N GLU A 51 6.88 -5.80 -2.89
CA GLU A 51 8.24 -6.32 -3.04
C GLU A 51 9.17 -5.31 -3.71
N VAL A 52 8.72 -4.73 -4.83
CA VAL A 52 9.55 -3.80 -5.61
C VAL A 52 9.73 -2.47 -4.88
N PHE A 53 8.69 -1.93 -4.24
CA PHE A 53 8.79 -0.69 -3.47
C PHE A 53 9.59 -0.89 -2.18
N GLY A 54 9.46 -2.05 -1.53
CA GLY A 54 10.32 -2.41 -0.40
C GLY A 54 11.81 -2.40 -0.78
N SER A 55 12.16 -2.90 -1.98
CA SER A 55 13.53 -2.83 -2.50
C SER A 55 13.96 -1.38 -2.82
N LEU A 56 13.10 -0.62 -3.51
CA LEU A 56 13.39 0.79 -3.82
C LEU A 56 13.50 1.65 -2.55
N GLY A 57 12.71 1.34 -1.52
CA GLY A 57 12.81 2.00 -0.21
C GLY A 57 14.17 1.80 0.44
N ARG A 58 14.71 0.58 0.45
CA ARG A 58 16.07 0.30 0.94
C ARG A 58 17.14 1.05 0.14
N THR A 59 16.99 1.07 -1.18
CA THR A 59 17.88 1.85 -2.06
C THR A 59 17.85 3.34 -1.72
N PHE A 60 16.64 3.88 -1.51
CA PHE A 60 16.44 5.28 -1.13
C PHE A 60 17.07 5.60 0.23
N GLU A 61 16.84 4.76 1.25
CA GLU A 61 17.45 4.91 2.58
C GLU A 61 18.97 4.89 2.53
N THR A 62 19.56 4.03 1.70
CA THR A 62 21.02 3.96 1.52
C THR A 62 21.57 5.26 0.90
N ALA A 63 20.85 5.87 -0.03
CA ALA A 63 21.23 7.13 -0.67
C ALA A 63 20.97 8.37 0.23
N HIS A 64 20.14 8.22 1.28
CA HIS A 64 19.72 9.31 2.17
C HIS A 64 19.94 8.94 3.64
N PRO A 65 21.18 9.00 4.17
CA PRO A 65 21.49 8.67 5.56
C PRO A 65 20.58 9.46 6.54
N GLY A 66 20.03 8.77 7.54
CA GLY A 66 19.09 9.37 8.50
C GLY A 66 17.65 9.50 8.02
N VAL A 67 17.31 9.03 6.80
CA VAL A 67 15.94 8.90 6.32
C VAL A 67 15.46 7.46 6.48
N LYS A 68 14.19 7.30 6.89
CA LYS A 68 13.46 6.03 6.87
C LYS A 68 12.28 6.13 5.92
N VAL A 69 12.05 5.08 5.14
CA VAL A 69 10.86 4.97 4.28
C VAL A 69 9.87 4.03 4.96
N ARG A 70 8.71 4.57 5.29
CA ARG A 70 7.60 3.80 5.86
C ARG A 70 6.55 3.58 4.77
N PHE A 71 6.25 2.33 4.49
CA PHE A 71 5.21 1.96 3.56
C PHE A 71 3.90 1.62 4.28
N ASN A 72 2.79 2.06 3.68
CA ASN A 72 1.46 1.54 3.94
C ASN A 72 0.99 0.86 2.64
N PHE A 73 1.06 -0.47 2.62
CA PHE A 73 0.62 -1.27 1.48
C PHE A 73 -0.82 -1.74 1.69
N GLY A 74 -1.62 -1.68 0.64
CA GLY A 74 -3.02 -2.12 0.70
C GLY A 74 -3.77 -1.93 -0.60
N GLY A 75 -5.07 -2.18 -0.58
CA GLY A 75 -5.95 -1.88 -1.70
C GLY A 75 -5.96 -0.39 -1.98
N SER A 76 -5.63 0.02 -3.21
CA SER A 76 -5.49 1.43 -3.58
C SER A 76 -6.72 2.27 -3.23
N SER A 77 -7.93 1.71 -3.36
CA SER A 77 -9.17 2.40 -3.01
C SER A 77 -9.29 2.70 -1.51
N THR A 78 -8.77 1.81 -0.65
CA THR A 78 -8.71 2.04 0.81
C THR A 78 -7.68 3.10 1.14
N LEU A 79 -6.49 3.04 0.52
CA LEU A 79 -5.44 4.03 0.69
C LEU A 79 -5.88 5.42 0.23
N ALA A 80 -6.57 5.52 -0.92
CA ALA A 80 -7.13 6.77 -1.42
C ALA A 80 -8.12 7.38 -0.42
N ARG A 81 -9.03 6.58 0.14
CA ARG A 81 -9.96 7.05 1.19
C ARG A 81 -9.22 7.53 2.46
N GLN A 82 -8.17 6.82 2.88
CA GLN A 82 -7.36 7.26 4.03
C GLN A 82 -6.72 8.61 3.77
N ILE A 83 -6.16 8.84 2.57
CA ILE A 83 -5.57 10.12 2.18
C ILE A 83 -6.63 11.22 2.22
N THR A 84 -7.79 11.02 1.58
CA THR A 84 -8.87 12.03 1.56
C THR A 84 -9.51 12.26 2.93
N GLN A 85 -9.29 11.37 3.88
CA GLN A 85 -9.65 11.52 5.30
C GLN A 85 -8.53 12.15 6.15
N GLY A 86 -7.43 12.58 5.51
CA GLY A 86 -6.34 13.29 6.18
C GLY A 86 -5.22 12.40 6.73
N ALA A 87 -5.13 11.13 6.31
CA ALA A 87 -3.99 10.29 6.70
C ALA A 87 -2.67 10.90 6.20
N PRO A 88 -1.63 11.00 7.06
CA PRO A 88 -0.37 11.61 6.69
C PRO A 88 0.41 10.69 5.73
N ALA A 89 0.38 11.03 4.45
CA ALA A 89 1.15 10.39 3.42
C ALA A 89 1.95 11.45 2.64
N ASP A 90 3.15 11.08 2.19
CA ASP A 90 3.97 11.94 1.34
C ASP A 90 3.82 11.58 -0.13
N VAL A 91 3.71 10.28 -0.43
CA VAL A 91 3.58 9.75 -1.79
C VAL A 91 2.42 8.76 -1.86
N PHE A 92 1.65 8.82 -2.96
CA PHE A 92 0.63 7.83 -3.28
C PHE A 92 0.92 7.18 -4.63
N ALA A 93 1.00 5.83 -4.64
CA ALA A 93 1.16 5.01 -5.84
C ALA A 93 -0.01 4.01 -5.95
N ALA A 94 -0.90 4.25 -6.91
CA ALA A 94 -2.12 3.47 -7.09
C ALA A 94 -1.99 2.42 -8.20
N ALA A 95 -2.83 1.38 -8.16
CA ALA A 95 -2.91 0.36 -9.20
C ALA A 95 -3.99 0.66 -10.25
N SER A 96 -4.55 1.87 -10.27
CA SER A 96 -5.45 2.33 -11.34
C SER A 96 -5.57 3.85 -11.37
N PRO A 97 -5.79 4.44 -12.58
CA PRO A 97 -6.10 5.87 -12.72
C PRO A 97 -7.40 6.27 -12.00
N ALA A 98 -8.43 5.43 -12.04
CA ALA A 98 -9.70 5.71 -11.37
C ALA A 98 -9.54 5.93 -9.87
N THR A 99 -8.70 5.12 -9.21
CA THR A 99 -8.40 5.30 -7.78
C THR A 99 -7.56 6.56 -7.53
N MET A 100 -6.63 6.88 -8.43
CA MET A 100 -5.84 8.11 -8.35
C MET A 100 -6.74 9.35 -8.47
N THR A 101 -7.76 9.29 -9.33
CA THR A 101 -8.74 10.37 -9.49
C THR A 101 -9.50 10.70 -8.19
N THR A 102 -9.68 9.72 -7.29
CA THR A 102 -10.27 9.98 -5.96
C THR A 102 -9.43 10.99 -5.17
N VAL A 103 -8.11 10.86 -5.20
CA VAL A 103 -7.18 11.74 -4.47
C VAL A 103 -7.01 13.08 -5.18
N THR A 104 -6.82 13.07 -6.51
CA THR A 104 -6.66 14.31 -7.28
C THR A 104 -7.93 15.13 -7.32
N GLY A 105 -9.10 14.47 -7.45
CA GLY A 105 -10.41 15.13 -7.45
C GLY A 105 -10.79 15.76 -6.11
N ALA A 106 -10.23 15.25 -5.00
CA ALA A 106 -10.37 15.84 -3.67
C ALA A 106 -9.40 17.02 -3.42
N GLY A 107 -8.47 17.28 -4.34
CA GLY A 107 -7.42 18.29 -4.16
C GLY A 107 -6.27 17.82 -3.26
N ASP A 108 -6.17 16.53 -2.98
CA ASP A 108 -5.16 15.94 -2.09
C ASP A 108 -3.89 15.46 -2.83
N ALA A 109 -3.65 15.96 -4.03
CA ALA A 109 -2.43 15.71 -4.79
C ALA A 109 -1.72 17.01 -5.20
N THR A 110 -0.39 16.98 -5.24
CA THR A 110 0.45 18.07 -5.73
C THR A 110 0.93 17.74 -7.14
N GLY A 111 0.49 18.53 -8.13
CA GLY A 111 0.83 18.31 -9.54
C GLY A 111 0.04 17.17 -10.18
N ALA A 112 0.41 16.83 -11.41
CA ALA A 112 -0.24 15.78 -12.18
C ALA A 112 0.36 14.40 -11.85
N PRO A 113 -0.46 13.35 -11.67
CA PRO A 113 0.02 11.99 -11.54
C PRO A 113 0.75 11.52 -12.80
N THR A 114 1.81 10.72 -12.61
CA THR A 114 2.55 10.11 -13.71
C THR A 114 2.36 8.60 -13.69
N VAL A 115 1.93 8.01 -14.82
CA VAL A 115 1.91 6.55 -15.00
C VAL A 115 3.36 6.07 -15.09
N PHE A 116 3.77 5.19 -14.18
CA PHE A 116 5.15 4.74 -14.10
C PHE A 116 5.33 3.27 -14.49
N THR A 117 4.24 2.49 -14.52
CA THR A 117 4.28 1.07 -14.91
C THR A 117 2.87 0.56 -15.22
N LYS A 118 2.80 -0.66 -15.76
CA LYS A 118 1.56 -1.39 -16.04
C LYS A 118 1.62 -2.81 -15.48
N ASN A 119 0.45 -3.40 -15.27
CA ASN A 119 0.34 -4.79 -14.84
C ASN A 119 -0.91 -5.44 -15.42
N ARG A 120 -0.91 -6.76 -15.53
CA ARG A 120 -2.07 -7.53 -15.99
C ARG A 120 -2.36 -8.70 -15.09
N LEU A 121 -3.59 -9.17 -15.14
CA LEU A 121 -4.05 -10.32 -14.36
C LEU A 121 -3.54 -11.63 -14.95
N VAL A 122 -3.37 -12.59 -14.03
CA VAL A 122 -3.21 -14.02 -14.31
C VAL A 122 -4.17 -14.79 -13.41
N ILE A 123 -4.50 -16.03 -13.78
CA ILE A 123 -5.18 -16.95 -12.88
C ILE A 123 -4.11 -17.53 -11.94
N ALA A 124 -4.23 -17.28 -10.66
CA ALA A 124 -3.41 -17.90 -9.64
C ALA A 124 -4.08 -19.20 -9.18
N VAL A 125 -3.30 -20.26 -9.09
CA VAL A 125 -3.71 -21.55 -8.52
C VAL A 125 -2.66 -22.01 -7.53
N PRO A 126 -2.98 -22.85 -6.52
CA PRO A 126 -1.97 -23.50 -5.70
C PRO A 126 -0.96 -24.23 -6.58
N LYS A 127 0.28 -24.37 -6.12
CA LYS A 127 1.39 -24.98 -6.89
C LYS A 127 0.99 -26.27 -7.62
N ASP A 128 0.26 -27.16 -6.94
CA ASP A 128 -0.13 -28.48 -7.49
C ASP A 128 -1.45 -28.43 -8.25
N ASN A 129 -2.08 -27.27 -8.37
CA ASN A 129 -3.33 -27.04 -9.09
C ASN A 129 -4.39 -28.13 -8.87
N PRO A 130 -4.85 -28.36 -7.63
CA PRO A 130 -5.81 -29.43 -7.33
C PRO A 130 -7.15 -29.22 -8.05
N GLY A 131 -7.51 -27.94 -8.30
CA GLY A 131 -8.69 -27.56 -9.08
C GLY A 131 -8.58 -27.85 -10.58
N ARG A 132 -7.41 -28.25 -11.10
CA ARG A 132 -7.15 -28.50 -12.53
C ARG A 132 -7.65 -27.35 -13.41
N VAL A 133 -7.35 -26.13 -13.01
CA VAL A 133 -7.70 -24.92 -13.77
C VAL A 133 -6.65 -24.73 -14.88
N ALA A 134 -7.08 -24.62 -16.12
CA ALA A 134 -6.23 -24.42 -17.28
C ALA A 134 -6.57 -23.16 -18.07
N ALA A 135 -7.80 -22.69 -17.97
CA ALA A 135 -8.30 -21.54 -18.72
C ALA A 135 -9.28 -20.70 -17.88
N VAL A 136 -9.54 -19.48 -18.31
CA VAL A 136 -10.45 -18.55 -17.61
C VAL A 136 -11.87 -19.11 -17.49
N GLY A 137 -12.33 -19.89 -18.47
CA GLY A 137 -13.63 -20.57 -18.44
C GLY A 137 -13.79 -21.55 -17.28
N ASP A 138 -12.70 -22.15 -16.81
CA ASP A 138 -12.72 -23.10 -15.69
C ASP A 138 -13.14 -22.45 -14.38
N LEU A 139 -12.94 -21.14 -14.24
CA LEU A 139 -13.33 -20.39 -13.04
C LEU A 139 -14.86 -20.38 -12.79
N ALA A 140 -15.67 -20.74 -13.80
CA ALA A 140 -17.11 -20.86 -13.67
C ALA A 140 -17.58 -22.27 -13.27
N ARG A 141 -16.67 -23.24 -13.11
CA ARG A 141 -17.03 -24.64 -12.78
C ARG A 141 -17.70 -24.71 -11.40
N PRO A 142 -18.82 -25.47 -11.30
CA PRO A 142 -19.46 -25.72 -10.01
C PRO A 142 -18.49 -26.40 -9.02
N GLY A 143 -18.51 -25.96 -7.78
CA GLY A 143 -17.69 -26.52 -6.70
C GLY A 143 -16.25 -25.98 -6.63
N LEU A 144 -15.77 -25.25 -7.65
CA LEU A 144 -14.46 -24.60 -7.59
C LEU A 144 -14.52 -23.38 -6.65
N LYS A 145 -13.64 -23.32 -5.68
CA LYS A 145 -13.52 -22.18 -4.77
C LYS A 145 -12.67 -21.09 -5.41
N VAL A 146 -13.28 -20.11 -6.02
CA VAL A 146 -12.60 -18.97 -6.64
C VAL A 146 -12.66 -17.77 -5.70
N VAL A 147 -11.53 -17.08 -5.52
CA VAL A 147 -11.42 -15.85 -4.74
C VAL A 147 -11.05 -14.70 -5.67
N LEU A 148 -11.75 -13.60 -5.56
CA LEU A 148 -11.52 -12.39 -6.35
C LEU A 148 -11.32 -11.19 -5.43
N CYS A 149 -10.76 -10.11 -5.97
CA CYS A 149 -10.84 -8.82 -5.31
C CYS A 149 -12.26 -8.27 -5.34
N ALA A 150 -12.62 -7.43 -4.37
CA ALA A 150 -13.83 -6.65 -4.38
C ALA A 150 -13.85 -5.69 -5.60
N VAL A 151 -15.01 -5.51 -6.23
CA VAL A 151 -15.14 -4.78 -7.50
C VAL A 151 -14.68 -3.31 -7.42
N GLN A 152 -14.74 -2.71 -6.24
CA GLN A 152 -14.34 -1.32 -6.01
C GLN A 152 -12.82 -1.13 -5.89
N VAL A 153 -12.02 -2.21 -5.85
CA VAL A 153 -10.56 -2.09 -5.83
C VAL A 153 -9.98 -2.43 -7.21
N PRO A 154 -8.76 -1.93 -7.56
CA PRO A 154 -8.23 -2.04 -8.92
C PRO A 154 -8.20 -3.46 -9.49
N CYS A 155 -7.76 -4.46 -8.71
CA CYS A 155 -7.73 -5.86 -9.14
C CYS A 155 -9.14 -6.45 -9.37
N GLY A 156 -10.13 -6.00 -8.61
CA GLY A 156 -11.52 -6.43 -8.79
C GLY A 156 -12.16 -5.82 -10.03
N ALA A 157 -11.95 -4.53 -10.27
CA ALA A 157 -12.42 -3.88 -11.49
C ALA A 157 -11.78 -4.51 -12.74
N ALA A 158 -10.47 -4.81 -12.70
CA ALA A 158 -9.77 -5.51 -13.77
C ALA A 158 -10.33 -6.93 -13.96
N ALA A 159 -10.62 -7.65 -12.87
CA ALA A 159 -11.21 -8.99 -12.93
C ALA A 159 -12.58 -8.97 -13.60
N GLU A 160 -13.46 -8.03 -13.25
CA GLU A 160 -14.79 -7.89 -13.89
C GLU A 160 -14.63 -7.58 -15.39
N THR A 161 -13.69 -6.72 -15.79
CA THR A 161 -13.43 -6.41 -17.18
C THR A 161 -12.93 -7.63 -17.95
N ALA A 162 -11.95 -8.37 -17.41
CA ALA A 162 -11.37 -9.54 -18.06
C ALA A 162 -12.38 -10.69 -18.17
N LEU A 163 -13.12 -10.97 -17.09
CA LEU A 163 -14.17 -12.01 -17.07
C LEU A 163 -15.33 -11.65 -18.00
N GLY A 164 -15.72 -10.36 -18.04
CA GLY A 164 -16.73 -9.87 -19.00
C GLY A 164 -16.29 -10.06 -20.44
N ALA A 165 -15.02 -9.77 -20.77
CA ALA A 165 -14.46 -9.99 -22.11
C ALA A 165 -14.39 -11.49 -22.49
N ALA A 166 -14.23 -12.37 -21.50
CA ALA A 166 -14.25 -13.82 -21.67
C ALA A 166 -15.67 -14.41 -21.74
N GLY A 167 -16.70 -13.63 -21.43
CA GLY A 167 -18.08 -14.14 -21.30
C GLY A 167 -18.27 -15.08 -20.09
N VAL A 168 -17.36 -15.04 -19.11
CA VAL A 168 -17.33 -15.95 -17.97
C VAL A 168 -17.96 -15.29 -16.74
N ARG A 169 -18.90 -15.99 -16.11
CA ARG A 169 -19.54 -15.56 -14.86
C ARG A 169 -19.04 -16.39 -13.69
N VAL A 170 -18.24 -15.78 -12.83
CA VAL A 170 -17.72 -16.41 -11.62
C VAL A 170 -18.61 -16.06 -10.43
N ARG A 171 -18.90 -17.07 -9.59
CA ARG A 171 -19.48 -16.86 -8.26
C ARG A 171 -18.36 -17.02 -7.23
N PRO A 172 -17.68 -15.93 -6.84
CA PRO A 172 -16.54 -16.05 -5.93
C PRO A 172 -16.98 -16.50 -4.55
N ALA A 173 -16.17 -17.36 -3.92
CA ALA A 173 -16.35 -17.80 -2.55
C ALA A 173 -16.12 -16.63 -1.56
N SER A 174 -15.23 -15.69 -1.92
CA SER A 174 -15.04 -14.44 -1.19
C SER A 174 -14.51 -13.34 -2.09
N ARG A 175 -14.63 -12.08 -1.62
CA ARG A 175 -14.09 -10.88 -2.27
C ARG A 175 -13.17 -10.15 -1.31
N GLU A 176 -11.92 -9.98 -1.71
CA GLU A 176 -10.84 -9.46 -0.88
C GLU A 176 -10.61 -7.97 -1.11
N GLN A 177 -10.07 -7.30 -0.09
CA GLN A 177 -9.82 -5.85 -0.14
C GLN A 177 -8.58 -5.46 -0.94
N ASP A 178 -7.70 -6.42 -1.22
CA ASP A 178 -6.53 -6.24 -2.08
C ASP A 178 -6.06 -7.57 -2.68
N VAL A 179 -5.10 -7.48 -3.61
CA VAL A 179 -4.62 -8.63 -4.37
C VAL A 179 -3.77 -9.59 -3.54
N LYS A 180 -3.07 -9.09 -2.51
CA LYS A 180 -2.26 -9.96 -1.64
C LYS A 180 -3.12 -10.87 -0.77
N ALA A 181 -4.30 -10.40 -0.36
CA ALA A 181 -5.27 -11.23 0.33
C ALA A 181 -5.80 -12.37 -0.57
N VAL A 182 -6.05 -12.10 -1.86
CA VAL A 182 -6.37 -13.15 -2.84
C VAL A 182 -5.21 -14.15 -2.97
N LEU A 183 -3.99 -13.65 -3.20
CA LEU A 183 -2.79 -14.47 -3.35
C LEU A 183 -2.56 -15.38 -2.14
N THR A 184 -2.72 -14.84 -0.94
CA THR A 184 -2.54 -15.58 0.32
C THR A 184 -3.52 -16.75 0.42
N LYS A 185 -4.81 -16.53 0.15
CA LYS A 185 -5.81 -17.61 0.19
C LYS A 185 -5.53 -18.73 -0.81
N VAL A 186 -5.08 -18.36 -2.02
CA VAL A 186 -4.67 -19.34 -3.03
C VAL A 186 -3.41 -20.09 -2.57
N GLY A 187 -2.39 -19.38 -2.09
CA GLY A 187 -1.12 -19.98 -1.66
C GLY A 187 -1.27 -20.92 -0.44
N LEU A 188 -2.25 -20.65 0.43
CA LEU A 188 -2.61 -21.52 1.58
C LEU A 188 -3.52 -22.68 1.19
N GLY A 189 -4.02 -22.75 -0.05
CA GLY A 189 -4.96 -23.79 -0.49
C GLY A 189 -6.37 -23.58 0.06
N GLU A 190 -6.70 -22.41 0.62
CA GLU A 190 -8.05 -22.05 1.04
C GLU A 190 -8.98 -21.79 -0.16
N ALA A 191 -8.39 -21.46 -1.31
CA ALA A 191 -9.04 -21.29 -2.60
C ALA A 191 -8.34 -22.13 -3.67
N ASP A 192 -9.12 -22.66 -4.61
CA ASP A 192 -8.62 -23.44 -5.75
C ASP A 192 -8.04 -22.53 -6.83
N ALA A 193 -8.56 -21.30 -6.94
CA ALA A 193 -8.07 -20.29 -7.89
C ALA A 193 -8.43 -18.88 -7.45
N GLY A 194 -7.71 -17.90 -8.02
CA GLY A 194 -8.01 -16.47 -7.88
C GLY A 194 -7.45 -15.68 -9.06
N LEU A 195 -7.89 -14.44 -9.21
CA LEU A 195 -7.27 -13.52 -10.17
C LEU A 195 -6.36 -12.57 -9.40
N VAL A 196 -5.06 -12.61 -9.74
CA VAL A 196 -4.02 -11.76 -9.16
C VAL A 196 -3.21 -11.13 -10.30
N TYR A 197 -2.35 -10.17 -9.98
CA TYR A 197 -1.44 -9.66 -11.01
C TYR A 197 -0.30 -10.65 -11.28
N ARG A 198 0.23 -10.62 -12.51
CA ARG A 198 1.40 -11.43 -12.92
C ARG A 198 2.56 -11.29 -11.94
N THR A 199 2.83 -10.08 -11.48
CA THR A 199 3.90 -9.79 -10.52
C THR A 199 3.68 -10.44 -9.17
N ASP A 200 2.43 -10.57 -8.70
CA ASP A 200 2.10 -11.23 -7.43
C ASP A 200 2.35 -12.73 -7.52
N ALA A 201 1.89 -13.38 -8.61
CA ALA A 201 2.13 -14.81 -8.84
C ALA A 201 3.64 -15.10 -8.95
N ARG A 202 4.41 -14.23 -9.63
CA ARG A 202 5.86 -14.33 -9.73
C ARG A 202 6.56 -14.20 -8.37
N ALA A 203 6.12 -13.22 -7.55
CA ALA A 203 6.69 -12.98 -6.22
C ALA A 203 6.35 -14.06 -5.20
N ALA A 204 5.32 -14.88 -5.46
CA ALA A 204 4.89 -15.96 -4.56
C ALA A 204 5.91 -17.11 -4.40
N GLY A 205 7.03 -17.08 -5.12
CA GLY A 205 8.16 -17.98 -4.88
C GLY A 205 7.87 -19.48 -5.04
N GLY A 206 6.91 -19.84 -5.91
CA GLY A 206 6.57 -21.24 -6.18
C GLY A 206 5.51 -21.84 -5.26
N THR A 207 4.86 -21.06 -4.39
CA THR A 207 3.66 -21.50 -3.63
C THR A 207 2.40 -21.42 -4.49
N VAL A 208 2.44 -20.60 -5.54
CA VAL A 208 1.36 -20.34 -6.49
C VAL A 208 1.89 -20.48 -7.91
N THR A 209 1.08 -21.04 -8.80
CA THR A 209 1.29 -21.04 -10.25
C THR A 209 0.39 -20.01 -10.90
N GLY A 210 0.96 -19.12 -11.73
CA GLY A 210 0.21 -18.15 -12.54
C GLY A 210 -0.08 -18.71 -13.93
N ILE A 211 -1.33 -18.70 -14.33
CA ILE A 211 -1.78 -19.16 -15.66
C ILE A 211 -2.23 -17.92 -16.43
N GLU A 212 -1.57 -17.65 -17.56
CA GLU A 212 -1.92 -16.55 -18.46
C GLU A 212 -3.22 -16.85 -19.19
N PHE A 213 -3.99 -15.79 -19.49
CA PHE A 213 -5.19 -15.89 -20.31
C PHE A 213 -5.35 -14.65 -21.21
N PRO A 214 -5.84 -14.81 -22.46
CA PRO A 214 -5.83 -13.74 -23.45
C PRO A 214 -6.62 -12.49 -23.05
N GLU A 215 -7.73 -12.66 -22.38
CA GLU A 215 -8.66 -11.57 -22.02
C GLU A 215 -8.06 -10.63 -20.97
N ALA A 216 -6.99 -11.04 -20.26
CA ALA A 216 -6.24 -10.15 -19.37
C ALA A 216 -5.68 -8.92 -20.11
N ALA A 217 -5.42 -9.03 -21.43
CA ALA A 217 -4.98 -7.92 -22.25
C ALA A 217 -6.04 -6.82 -22.40
N LYS A 218 -7.32 -7.11 -22.12
CA LYS A 218 -8.42 -6.13 -22.12
C LYS A 218 -8.56 -5.38 -20.77
N ALA A 219 -7.78 -5.79 -19.76
CA ALA A 219 -7.88 -5.30 -18.40
C ALA A 219 -6.50 -4.96 -17.82
N VAL A 220 -5.64 -4.34 -18.62
CA VAL A 220 -4.33 -3.87 -18.18
C VAL A 220 -4.52 -2.70 -17.22
N ASN A 221 -3.86 -2.76 -16.07
CA ASN A 221 -3.85 -1.68 -15.10
C ASN A 221 -2.66 -0.75 -15.31
N ASP A 222 -2.95 0.54 -15.46
CA ASP A 222 -1.96 1.62 -15.37
C ASP A 222 -1.74 2.00 -13.90
N TYR A 223 -0.48 2.17 -13.52
CA TYR A 223 -0.06 2.53 -12.16
C TYR A 223 0.44 3.97 -12.11
N PRO A 224 -0.39 4.92 -11.67
CA PRO A 224 0.02 6.29 -11.43
C PRO A 224 0.67 6.48 -10.06
N ILE A 225 1.60 7.46 -9.99
CA ILE A 225 2.24 7.94 -8.76
C ILE A 225 2.13 9.45 -8.68
N VAL A 226 1.97 9.98 -7.45
CA VAL A 226 1.87 11.42 -7.18
C VAL A 226 2.39 11.76 -5.80
N GLU A 227 2.84 13.00 -5.60
CA GLU A 227 3.04 13.59 -4.29
C GLU A 227 1.68 13.94 -3.67
N VAL A 228 1.46 13.61 -2.41
CA VAL A 228 0.24 13.96 -1.69
C VAL A 228 0.29 15.44 -1.32
N ALA A 229 -0.83 16.14 -1.41
CA ALA A 229 -0.92 17.54 -0.98
C ALA A 229 -0.60 17.65 0.52
N LYS A 230 0.12 18.73 0.89
CA LYS A 230 0.59 18.94 2.28
C LYS A 230 1.50 17.83 2.81
N ALA A 231 2.21 17.12 1.93
CA ALA A 231 3.20 16.10 2.30
C ALA A 231 4.18 16.65 3.34
N PRO A 232 4.30 16.03 4.54
CA PRO A 232 5.24 16.46 5.57
C PRO A 232 6.70 16.47 5.08
N GLN A 233 7.03 15.58 4.14
CA GLN A 233 8.36 15.40 3.57
C GLN A 233 8.40 15.66 2.07
N SER A 234 7.80 16.77 1.59
CA SER A 234 7.66 17.10 0.15
C SER A 234 8.96 16.94 -0.66
N ALA A 235 10.11 17.39 -0.14
CA ALA A 235 11.39 17.25 -0.82
C ALA A 235 11.77 15.77 -1.03
N LEU A 236 11.64 14.94 0.01
CA LEU A 236 11.91 13.50 -0.06
C LEU A 236 10.89 12.77 -0.94
N ALA A 237 9.62 13.21 -0.93
CA ALA A 237 8.58 12.67 -1.81
C ALA A 237 8.95 12.83 -3.29
N LYS A 238 9.38 14.03 -3.68
CA LYS A 238 9.84 14.32 -5.05
C LYS A 238 11.07 13.50 -5.45
N GLU A 239 12.00 13.30 -4.52
CA GLU A 239 13.20 12.49 -4.75
C GLU A 239 12.86 11.01 -4.89
N PHE A 240 11.95 10.48 -4.06
CA PHE A 240 11.47 9.10 -4.18
C PHE A 240 10.71 8.87 -5.49
N ILE A 241 9.84 9.81 -5.89
CA ILE A 241 9.15 9.75 -7.19
C ILE A 241 10.16 9.76 -8.33
N ARG A 242 11.19 10.60 -8.28
CA ARG A 242 12.28 10.60 -9.28
C ARG A 242 13.04 9.28 -9.33
N LEU A 243 13.32 8.64 -8.20
CA LEU A 243 13.91 7.30 -8.15
C LEU A 243 13.02 6.28 -8.85
N VAL A 244 11.71 6.26 -8.56
CA VAL A 244 10.74 5.34 -9.18
C VAL A 244 10.67 5.54 -10.70
N LEU A 245 10.63 6.78 -11.17
CA LEU A 245 10.54 7.15 -12.59
C LEU A 245 11.87 7.00 -13.33
N GLY A 246 12.97 6.98 -12.63
CA GLY A 246 14.33 6.89 -13.19
C GLY A 246 14.69 5.49 -13.69
N SER A 247 15.89 5.38 -14.27
CA SER A 247 16.40 4.11 -14.82
C SER A 247 16.42 2.98 -13.81
N GLN A 248 16.81 3.26 -12.57
CA GLN A 248 16.88 2.28 -11.48
C GLN A 248 15.49 1.77 -11.09
N GLY A 249 14.51 2.66 -10.95
CA GLY A 249 13.11 2.29 -10.68
C GLY A 249 12.52 1.45 -11.82
N LYS A 250 12.73 1.88 -13.07
CA LYS A 250 12.27 1.14 -14.26
C LYS A 250 12.89 -0.25 -14.34
N ALA A 251 14.20 -0.38 -14.07
CA ALA A 251 14.88 -1.67 -14.05
C ALA A 251 14.33 -2.59 -12.95
N ALA A 252 14.09 -2.05 -11.74
CA ALA A 252 13.51 -2.81 -10.63
C ALA A 252 12.09 -3.29 -10.95
N LEU A 253 11.25 -2.43 -11.53
CA LEU A 253 9.88 -2.76 -11.94
C LEU A 253 9.87 -3.84 -13.04
N ALA A 254 10.67 -3.68 -14.09
CA ALA A 254 10.80 -4.68 -15.15
C ALA A 254 11.32 -6.03 -14.60
N GLY A 255 12.31 -6.01 -13.71
CA GLY A 255 12.83 -7.19 -13.01
C GLY A 255 11.76 -7.91 -12.19
N ALA A 256 10.82 -7.18 -11.60
CA ALA A 256 9.67 -7.73 -10.87
C ALA A 256 8.55 -8.26 -11.79
N GLY A 257 8.61 -7.97 -13.10
CA GLY A 257 7.63 -8.43 -14.09
C GLY A 257 6.53 -7.42 -14.44
N PHE A 258 6.66 -6.19 -14.00
CA PHE A 258 5.80 -5.09 -14.48
C PHE A 258 6.12 -4.73 -15.93
N GLU A 259 5.15 -4.15 -16.62
CA GLU A 259 5.27 -3.70 -18.01
C GLU A 259 5.60 -2.21 -18.05
N ALA A 260 6.28 -1.78 -19.11
CA ALA A 260 6.53 -0.35 -19.34
C ALA A 260 5.22 0.43 -19.47
N PRO A 261 5.18 1.70 -19.06
CA PRO A 261 4.00 2.55 -19.18
C PRO A 261 3.55 2.82 -20.60
#